data_62fb5a8bac88274bb789617fd3361c33
#
_entry.id   62fb5a8bac88274bb789617fd3361c33
#
_cell.length_a   1.000
_cell.length_b   1.000
_cell.length_c   1.000
_cell.angle_alpha   90.00
_cell.angle_beta   90.00
_cell.angle_gamma   90.00
#
_symmetry.space_group_name_H-M   'P 1'
#
loop_
_entity.id
_entity.type
_entity.pdbx_description
1 polymer ?
#
loop_
_entity_poly.entity_id
_entity_poly.type
_entity_poly.pdbx_seq_one_letter_code
_entity_poly.pdbx_strand_id
1 'polypeptide(L)'
;CMMEFSGIQLVTPWALLLLIALPIWWVVRARRRVPAITFSRTSTLARGPRVGSIVERLLFVMRNLVLIALIVALARPRSVGHAENVTSQGLNIVLVIDLSSSMLAEDFQPSNRIAVAKATVKRFIAGRTSDRIGLVAFAAEALTQVPLTTDYPVVMQAVDNLQAGQLEDGTAIGTAIATAANRLRNAP
;
A
#
# COMPACT_ATOMS: atom_id res chain seq x y z
N CYS A 1 11.98 -10.51 13.90
CA CYS A 1 12.67 -11.36 12.93
C CYS A 1 11.60 -12.07 12.10
N MET A 2 11.30 -11.56 10.91
CA MET A 2 10.35 -12.17 9.97
C MET A 2 11.12 -13.23 9.16
N MET A 3 10.59 -14.43 9.07
CA MET A 3 11.14 -15.45 8.18
C MET A 3 10.30 -15.50 6.90
N GLU A 4 10.95 -15.27 5.76
CA GLU A 4 10.35 -15.49 4.45
C GLU A 4 10.67 -16.90 3.96
N PHE A 5 9.62 -17.66 3.69
CA PHE A 5 9.73 -18.96 3.05
C PHE A 5 8.84 -18.97 1.82
N SER A 6 9.45 -18.95 0.62
CA SER A 6 8.75 -19.14 -0.67
C SER A 6 7.45 -18.33 -0.86
N GLY A 7 7.49 -16.99 -0.59
CA GLY A 7 6.34 -16.10 -0.84
C GLY A 7 5.27 -16.06 0.27
N ILE A 8 5.51 -16.73 1.40
CA ILE A 8 4.66 -16.66 2.60
C ILE A 8 5.47 -16.03 3.72
N GLN A 9 5.03 -14.88 4.23
CA GLN A 9 5.61 -14.25 5.41
C GLN A 9 4.87 -14.73 6.66
N LEU A 10 5.63 -15.26 7.61
CA LEU A 10 5.14 -15.63 8.94
C LEU A 10 5.34 -14.45 9.90
N VAL A 11 4.24 -13.91 10.40
CA VAL A 11 4.29 -12.77 11.33
C VAL A 11 4.86 -13.19 12.69
N THR A 12 4.56 -14.43 13.13
CA THR A 12 5.02 -14.95 14.42
C THR A 12 5.70 -16.32 14.25
N PRO A 13 6.97 -16.38 13.78
CA PRO A 13 7.64 -17.66 13.52
C PRO A 13 7.86 -18.50 14.79
N TRP A 14 7.96 -17.86 15.96
CA TRP A 14 8.11 -18.56 17.24
C TRP A 14 6.87 -19.38 17.62
N ALA A 15 5.68 -19.09 17.07
CA ALA A 15 4.50 -19.94 17.27
C ALA A 15 4.70 -21.36 16.73
N LEU A 16 5.57 -21.56 15.75
CA LEU A 16 5.92 -22.89 15.25
C LEU A 16 6.69 -23.75 16.28
N LEU A 17 7.34 -23.12 17.26
CA LEU A 17 7.98 -23.88 18.37
C LEU A 17 6.95 -24.64 19.20
N LEU A 18 5.69 -24.19 19.23
CA LEU A 18 4.60 -24.93 19.89
C LEU A 18 4.32 -26.27 19.21
N LEU A 19 4.65 -26.40 17.92
CA LEU A 19 4.56 -27.68 17.19
C LEU A 19 5.52 -28.72 17.77
N ILE A 20 6.68 -28.31 18.28
CA ILE A 20 7.66 -29.17 18.94
C ILE A 20 7.17 -29.56 20.36
N ALA A 21 6.40 -28.71 21.01
CA ALA A 21 5.84 -29.01 22.33
C ALA A 21 4.77 -30.12 22.27
N LEU A 22 4.08 -30.29 21.13
CA LEU A 22 3.07 -31.34 20.95
C LEU A 22 3.60 -32.77 21.16
N PRO A 23 4.68 -33.24 20.49
CA PRO A 23 5.22 -34.56 20.71
C PRO A 23 5.78 -34.75 22.12
N ILE A 24 6.37 -33.71 22.72
CA ILE A 24 6.85 -33.73 24.10
C ILE A 24 5.68 -33.96 25.07
N TRP A 25 4.59 -33.24 24.89
CA TRP A 25 3.38 -33.41 25.68
C TRP A 25 2.78 -34.81 25.51
N TRP A 26 2.85 -35.37 24.31
CA TRP A 26 2.44 -36.76 24.00
C TRP A 26 3.24 -37.78 24.77
N VAL A 27 4.58 -37.66 24.75
CA VAL A 27 5.49 -38.57 25.46
C VAL A 27 5.23 -38.48 26.97
N VAL A 28 5.06 -37.26 27.50
CA VAL A 28 4.77 -37.07 28.93
C VAL A 28 3.42 -37.68 29.31
N ARG A 29 2.38 -37.50 28.47
CA ARG A 29 1.05 -38.09 28.70
C ARG A 29 1.06 -39.63 28.59
N ALA A 30 1.79 -40.16 27.65
CA ALA A 30 1.94 -41.62 27.48
C ALA A 30 2.70 -42.25 28.68
N ARG A 31 3.63 -41.52 29.29
CA ARG A 31 4.37 -41.93 30.47
C ARG A 31 3.58 -41.79 31.80
N ARG A 32 2.55 -40.93 31.82
CA ARG A 32 1.65 -40.82 32.95
C ARG A 32 0.76 -42.05 32.94
N ARG A 33 1.13 -43.08 33.72
CA ARG A 33 0.30 -44.25 33.96
C ARG A 33 -1.02 -43.78 34.53
N VAL A 34 -2.11 -44.03 33.81
CA VAL A 34 -3.46 -43.82 34.36
C VAL A 34 -3.59 -44.86 35.48
N PRO A 35 -3.96 -44.45 36.71
CA PRO A 35 -4.19 -45.40 37.78
C PRO A 35 -5.26 -46.37 37.31
N ALA A 36 -4.88 -47.61 37.04
CA ALA A 36 -5.80 -48.67 36.67
C ALA A 36 -6.57 -49.05 37.93
N ILE A 37 -7.87 -48.82 37.95
CA ILE A 37 -8.77 -49.33 38.95
C ILE A 37 -8.89 -50.84 38.65
N THR A 38 -8.32 -51.67 39.52
CA THR A 38 -8.40 -53.12 39.41
C THR A 38 -9.80 -53.57 39.79
N PHE A 39 -10.66 -53.81 38.80
CA PHE A 39 -11.95 -54.46 38.99
C PHE A 39 -11.76 -55.97 38.90
N SER A 40 -12.18 -56.72 39.94
CA SER A 40 -12.07 -58.19 40.06
C SER A 40 -12.91 -58.96 39.07
N ARG A 41 -13.75 -58.38 38.25
CA ARG A 41 -14.61 -59.03 37.27
C ARG A 41 -14.51 -58.43 35.87
N THR A 42 -13.37 -58.62 35.22
CA THR A 42 -13.15 -58.12 33.84
C THR A 42 -13.58 -59.10 32.74
N SER A 43 -13.96 -60.35 33.10
CA SER A 43 -14.29 -61.38 32.10
C SER A 43 -15.60 -61.11 31.33
N THR A 44 -16.51 -60.32 31.86
CA THR A 44 -17.78 -59.95 31.20
C THR A 44 -17.70 -58.68 30.38
N LEU A 45 -16.73 -57.77 30.69
CA LEU A 45 -16.51 -56.52 29.95
C LEU A 45 -15.55 -56.62 28.76
N ALA A 46 -14.80 -57.76 28.69
CA ALA A 46 -13.81 -57.96 27.62
C ALA A 46 -14.41 -58.28 26.25
N ARG A 47 -15.75 -58.45 26.13
CA ARG A 47 -16.47 -58.75 24.89
C ARG A 47 -17.18 -57.57 24.26
N GLY A 48 -16.88 -56.33 24.66
CA GLY A 48 -17.38 -55.12 23.99
C GLY A 48 -16.80 -55.00 22.57
N PRO A 49 -17.60 -54.54 21.59
CA PRO A 49 -17.14 -54.37 20.22
C PRO A 49 -15.97 -53.40 20.18
N ARG A 50 -14.96 -53.69 19.32
CA ARG A 50 -13.78 -52.86 19.06
C ARG A 50 -14.09 -51.43 18.61
N VAL A 51 -15.38 -51.06 18.55
CA VAL A 51 -15.85 -49.74 18.15
C VAL A 51 -15.33 -48.62 19.08
N GLY A 52 -15.20 -48.89 20.41
CA GLY A 52 -14.66 -47.93 21.37
C GLY A 52 -13.22 -47.51 21.04
N SER A 53 -12.37 -48.45 20.65
CA SER A 53 -10.98 -48.12 20.33
C SER A 53 -10.82 -47.35 19.02
N ILE A 54 -11.75 -47.54 18.07
CA ILE A 54 -11.78 -46.76 16.80
C ILE A 54 -12.22 -45.34 17.07
N VAL A 55 -13.28 -45.15 17.87
CA VAL A 55 -13.80 -43.83 18.25
C VAL A 55 -12.74 -43.06 19.05
N GLU A 56 -12.06 -43.69 20.00
CA GLU A 56 -10.98 -43.05 20.75
C GLU A 56 -9.82 -42.60 19.85
N ARG A 57 -9.42 -43.42 18.88
CA ARG A 57 -8.40 -43.05 17.89
C ARG A 57 -8.85 -41.90 17.01
N LEU A 58 -10.10 -41.91 16.54
CA LEU A 58 -10.67 -40.87 15.70
C LEU A 58 -10.71 -39.56 16.45
N LEU A 59 -11.21 -39.53 17.69
CA LEU A 59 -11.24 -38.35 18.54
C LEU A 59 -9.83 -37.81 18.82
N PHE A 60 -8.88 -38.72 19.04
CA PHE A 60 -7.50 -38.36 19.26
C PHE A 60 -6.87 -37.71 18.00
N VAL A 61 -7.09 -38.24 16.81
CA VAL A 61 -6.62 -37.67 15.54
C VAL A 61 -7.27 -36.31 15.29
N MET A 62 -8.59 -36.20 15.46
CA MET A 62 -9.34 -34.95 15.29
C MET A 62 -8.84 -33.85 16.23
N ARG A 63 -8.62 -34.18 17.48
CA ARG A 63 -8.08 -33.23 18.47
C ARG A 63 -6.69 -32.70 18.07
N ASN A 64 -5.81 -33.59 17.58
CA ASN A 64 -4.47 -33.17 17.18
C ASN A 64 -4.52 -32.33 15.89
N LEU A 65 -5.40 -32.65 14.97
CA LEU A 65 -5.59 -31.88 13.74
C LEU A 65 -6.07 -30.47 14.06
N VAL A 66 -7.00 -30.32 15.02
CA VAL A 66 -7.46 -29.00 15.49
C VAL A 66 -6.32 -28.21 16.14
N LEU A 67 -5.49 -28.86 16.96
CA LEU A 67 -4.34 -28.19 17.58
C LEU A 67 -3.31 -27.71 16.55
N ILE A 68 -3.00 -28.53 15.56
CA ILE A 68 -2.11 -28.18 14.45
C ILE A 68 -2.69 -26.98 13.66
N ALA A 69 -3.98 -27.05 13.31
CA ALA A 69 -4.65 -25.97 12.60
C ALA A 69 -4.63 -24.66 13.41
N LEU A 70 -4.83 -24.75 14.74
CA LEU A 70 -4.75 -23.58 15.63
C LEU A 70 -3.33 -22.98 15.65
N ILE A 71 -2.30 -23.80 15.73
CA ILE A 71 -0.89 -23.34 15.73
C ILE A 71 -0.57 -22.66 14.40
N VAL A 72 -1.01 -23.24 13.28
CA VAL A 72 -0.83 -22.63 11.94
C VAL A 72 -1.58 -21.31 11.84
N ALA A 73 -2.81 -21.22 12.36
CA ALA A 73 -3.56 -19.98 12.42
C ALA A 73 -2.87 -18.91 13.28
N LEU A 74 -2.25 -19.30 14.41
CA LEU A 74 -1.49 -18.41 15.28
C LEU A 74 -0.22 -17.89 14.58
N ALA A 75 0.40 -18.69 13.71
CA ALA A 75 1.55 -18.30 12.91
C ALA A 75 1.21 -17.18 11.90
N ARG A 76 -0.09 -16.91 11.65
CA ARG A 76 -0.60 -15.88 10.75
C ARG A 76 0.13 -15.87 9.41
N PRO A 77 0.04 -16.94 8.62
CA PRO A 77 0.62 -16.93 7.29
C PRO A 77 -0.08 -15.85 6.45
N ARG A 78 0.69 -14.86 6.00
CA ARG A 78 0.23 -13.87 5.02
C ARG A 78 0.88 -14.22 3.69
N SER A 79 0.07 -14.48 2.69
CA SER A 79 0.57 -14.43 1.33
C SER A 79 0.98 -12.98 1.08
N VAL A 80 2.26 -12.75 0.92
CA VAL A 80 2.73 -11.52 0.28
C VAL A 80 2.31 -11.70 -1.17
N GLY A 81 1.06 -11.29 -1.48
CA GLY A 81 0.80 -10.90 -2.85
C GLY A 81 1.91 -9.90 -3.13
N HIS A 82 2.70 -10.13 -4.15
CA HIS A 82 3.48 -9.09 -4.75
C HIS A 82 2.46 -8.01 -5.16
N ALA A 83 2.07 -7.14 -4.20
CA ALA A 83 1.93 -5.78 -4.56
C ALA A 83 3.34 -5.46 -5.05
N GLU A 84 3.58 -5.67 -6.32
CA GLU A 84 4.55 -4.89 -7.04
C GLU A 84 4.25 -3.48 -6.54
N ASN A 85 5.03 -3.02 -5.56
CA ASN A 85 5.27 -1.62 -5.42
C ASN A 85 5.92 -1.29 -6.76
N VAL A 86 5.10 -1.10 -7.78
CA VAL A 86 5.42 -0.23 -8.86
C VAL A 86 5.67 1.08 -8.13
N THR A 87 6.91 1.25 -7.71
CA THR A 87 7.47 2.54 -7.42
C THR A 87 7.41 3.19 -8.79
N SER A 88 6.22 3.64 -9.17
CA SER A 88 6.02 4.58 -10.22
C SER A 88 6.85 5.76 -9.75
N GLN A 89 8.10 5.80 -10.21
CA GLN A 89 8.97 6.94 -9.98
C GLN A 89 8.29 8.08 -10.72
N GLY A 90 7.36 8.74 -10.03
CA GLY A 90 6.69 9.92 -10.54
C GLY A 90 7.75 10.98 -10.82
N LEU A 91 7.65 11.60 -11.96
CA LEU A 91 8.52 12.74 -12.32
C LEU A 91 8.07 13.97 -11.54
N ASN A 92 9.04 14.79 -11.15
CA ASN A 92 8.76 16.14 -10.64
C ASN A 92 8.66 17.09 -11.84
N ILE A 93 7.50 17.65 -12.08
CA ILE A 93 7.21 18.50 -13.22
C ILE A 93 6.76 19.86 -12.69
N VAL A 94 7.39 20.95 -13.15
CA VAL A 94 6.94 22.32 -12.88
C VAL A 94 6.40 22.91 -14.17
N LEU A 95 5.12 23.25 -14.16
CA LEU A 95 4.45 23.95 -15.24
C LEU A 95 4.65 25.44 -15.06
N VAL A 96 5.07 26.12 -16.11
CA VAL A 96 5.33 27.57 -16.11
C VAL A 96 4.38 28.21 -17.12
N ILE A 97 3.52 29.11 -16.65
CA ILE A 97 2.47 29.75 -17.47
C ILE A 97 2.70 31.26 -17.50
N ASP A 98 2.73 31.80 -18.69
CA ASP A 98 2.79 33.26 -18.95
C ASP A 98 1.42 33.89 -18.68
N LEU A 99 1.40 34.95 -17.91
CA LEU A 99 0.21 35.79 -17.59
C LEU A 99 0.33 37.21 -18.13
N SER A 100 1.32 37.51 -18.99
CA SER A 100 1.47 38.81 -19.60
C SER A 100 0.22 39.22 -20.42
N SER A 101 0.04 40.49 -20.64
CA SER A 101 -1.11 41.04 -21.39
C SER A 101 -1.22 40.46 -22.82
N SER A 102 -0.09 40.04 -23.43
CA SER A 102 -0.06 39.38 -24.74
C SER A 102 -0.84 38.07 -24.78
N MET A 103 -1.09 37.42 -23.61
CA MET A 103 -1.89 36.21 -23.51
C MET A 103 -3.39 36.43 -23.67
N LEU A 104 -3.84 37.67 -23.71
CA LEU A 104 -5.22 38.07 -24.04
C LEU A 104 -5.49 38.11 -25.53
N ALA A 105 -4.45 37.97 -26.39
CA ALA A 105 -4.62 37.99 -27.83
C ALA A 105 -5.53 36.82 -28.29
N GLU A 106 -6.47 37.10 -29.20
CA GLU A 106 -7.47 36.17 -29.72
C GLU A 106 -7.01 35.52 -31.04
N ASP A 107 -5.77 35.02 -31.07
CA ASP A 107 -5.20 34.38 -32.23
C ASP A 107 -5.78 32.95 -32.49
N PHE A 108 -6.40 32.39 -31.44
CA PHE A 108 -6.98 31.02 -31.48
C PHE A 108 -8.51 31.07 -31.38
N GLN A 109 -9.15 31.70 -32.38
CA GLN A 109 -10.61 31.80 -32.38
C GLN A 109 -11.33 30.47 -32.14
N PRO A 110 -12.35 30.41 -31.28
CA PRO A 110 -13.00 31.52 -30.56
C PRO A 110 -12.38 31.88 -29.19
N SER A 111 -11.20 31.40 -28.86
CA SER A 111 -10.55 31.53 -27.55
C SER A 111 -9.29 32.39 -27.60
N ASN A 112 -8.94 33.00 -26.49
CA ASN A 112 -7.66 33.70 -26.32
C ASN A 112 -6.53 32.70 -25.94
N ARG A 113 -5.27 33.15 -26.03
CA ARG A 113 -4.08 32.33 -25.75
C ARG A 113 -4.12 31.73 -24.36
N ILE A 114 -4.52 32.49 -23.34
CA ILE A 114 -4.57 31.98 -21.96
C ILE A 114 -5.60 30.86 -21.79
N ALA A 115 -6.74 30.93 -22.45
CA ALA A 115 -7.75 29.86 -22.39
C ALA A 115 -7.24 28.55 -23.03
N VAL A 116 -6.55 28.65 -24.17
CA VAL A 116 -5.93 27.49 -24.82
C VAL A 116 -4.81 26.90 -23.95
N ALA A 117 -3.96 27.74 -23.36
CA ALA A 117 -2.92 27.30 -22.43
C ALA A 117 -3.50 26.53 -21.24
N LYS A 118 -4.54 27.08 -20.58
CA LYS A 118 -5.25 26.42 -19.48
C LYS A 118 -5.84 25.07 -19.89
N ALA A 119 -6.52 25.01 -21.02
CA ALA A 119 -7.11 23.77 -21.53
C ALA A 119 -6.03 22.68 -21.80
N THR A 120 -4.90 23.09 -22.37
CA THR A 120 -3.78 22.20 -22.66
C THR A 120 -3.13 21.68 -21.39
N VAL A 121 -2.89 22.55 -20.41
CA VAL A 121 -2.32 22.20 -19.11
C VAL A 121 -3.25 21.22 -18.36
N LYS A 122 -4.56 21.50 -18.33
CA LYS A 122 -5.53 20.59 -17.70
C LYS A 122 -5.54 19.22 -18.37
N ARG A 123 -5.49 19.16 -19.68
CA ARG A 123 -5.41 17.89 -20.43
C ARG A 123 -4.13 17.13 -20.08
N PHE A 124 -3.02 17.85 -19.94
CA PHE A 124 -1.74 17.27 -19.55
C PHE A 124 -1.81 16.67 -18.13
N ILE A 125 -2.38 17.41 -17.17
CA ILE A 125 -2.53 16.97 -15.78
C ILE A 125 -3.45 15.74 -15.69
N ALA A 126 -4.57 15.73 -16.42
CA ALA A 126 -5.53 14.63 -16.42
C ALA A 126 -4.95 13.30 -16.90
N GLY A 127 -3.88 13.33 -17.69
CA GLY A 127 -3.18 12.11 -18.16
C GLY A 127 -2.11 11.58 -17.20
N ARG A 128 -1.95 12.17 -16.01
CA ARG A 128 -0.93 11.78 -15.02
C ARG A 128 -1.55 11.06 -13.83
N THR A 129 -0.81 10.11 -13.27
CA THR A 129 -1.28 9.29 -12.14
C THR A 129 -0.34 9.29 -10.96
N SER A 130 0.95 9.58 -11.16
CA SER A 130 1.98 9.42 -10.12
C SER A 130 2.98 10.57 -10.08
N ASP A 131 2.90 11.51 -11.04
CA ASP A 131 3.83 12.64 -11.13
C ASP A 131 3.50 13.72 -10.10
N ARG A 132 4.53 14.39 -9.59
CA ARG A 132 4.35 15.59 -8.78
C ARG A 132 4.36 16.81 -9.69
N ILE A 133 3.29 17.59 -9.64
CA ILE A 133 3.12 18.76 -10.50
C ILE A 133 3.11 20.01 -9.65
N GLY A 134 3.98 20.96 -9.99
CA GLY A 134 3.99 22.33 -9.45
C GLY A 134 3.57 23.31 -10.53
N LEU A 135 3.07 24.49 -10.11
CA LEU A 135 2.63 25.55 -10.99
C LEU A 135 3.32 26.87 -10.65
N VAL A 136 3.96 27.45 -11.63
CA VAL A 136 4.56 28.80 -11.57
C VAL A 136 3.88 29.66 -12.62
N ALA A 137 3.39 30.81 -12.21
CA ALA A 137 2.87 31.85 -13.11
C ALA A 137 3.89 33.00 -13.20
N PHE A 138 4.06 33.60 -14.36
CA PHE A 138 4.97 34.71 -14.52
C PHE A 138 4.43 35.80 -15.46
N ALA A 139 4.89 37.00 -15.27
CA ALA A 139 4.81 38.14 -16.17
C ALA A 139 6.08 38.99 -15.96
N ALA A 140 6.03 40.19 -15.36
CA ALA A 140 7.24 40.92 -14.94
C ALA A 140 8.01 40.17 -13.83
N GLU A 141 7.33 39.39 -13.02
CA GLU A 141 7.88 38.56 -11.95
C GLU A 141 7.32 37.12 -12.03
N ALA A 142 7.99 36.19 -11.33
CA ALA A 142 7.58 34.82 -11.28
C ALA A 142 7.08 34.45 -9.88
N LEU A 143 5.85 33.94 -9.81
CA LEU A 143 5.20 33.54 -8.57
C LEU A 143 4.87 32.05 -8.59
N THR A 144 5.26 31.31 -7.56
CA THR A 144 4.83 29.92 -7.37
C THR A 144 3.38 29.90 -6.89
N GLN A 145 2.47 29.42 -7.72
CA GLN A 145 1.05 29.28 -7.41
C GLN A 145 0.78 28.01 -6.60
N VAL A 146 1.42 26.89 -7.00
CA VAL A 146 1.30 25.60 -6.33
C VAL A 146 2.68 24.95 -6.23
N PRO A 147 3.12 24.53 -5.05
CA PRO A 147 4.33 23.72 -4.90
C PRO A 147 4.13 22.33 -5.54
N LEU A 148 5.22 21.56 -5.68
CA LEU A 148 5.15 20.18 -6.20
C LEU A 148 4.23 19.32 -5.33
N THR A 149 3.14 18.86 -5.91
CA THR A 149 2.12 18.03 -5.25
C THR A 149 1.59 16.94 -6.19
N THR A 150 1.05 15.89 -5.61
CA THR A 150 0.28 14.84 -6.33
C THR A 150 -1.23 15.10 -6.29
N ASP A 151 -1.64 16.19 -5.64
CA ASP A 151 -3.05 16.61 -5.56
C ASP A 151 -3.44 17.38 -6.84
N TYR A 152 -3.78 16.63 -7.89
CA TYR A 152 -4.16 17.20 -9.19
C TYR A 152 -5.37 18.14 -9.14
N PRO A 153 -6.44 17.85 -8.38
CA PRO A 153 -7.55 18.78 -8.18
C PRO A 153 -7.11 20.18 -7.76
N VAL A 154 -6.20 20.29 -6.81
CA VAL A 154 -5.65 21.59 -6.34
C VAL A 154 -4.91 22.30 -7.46
N VAL A 155 -4.08 21.58 -8.23
CA VAL A 155 -3.36 22.16 -9.36
C VAL A 155 -4.32 22.61 -10.45
N MET A 156 -5.34 21.84 -10.78
CA MET A 156 -6.37 22.19 -11.78
C MET A 156 -7.14 23.44 -11.36
N GLN A 157 -7.54 23.53 -10.09
CA GLN A 157 -8.21 24.72 -9.55
C GLN A 157 -7.33 25.96 -9.61
N ALA A 158 -6.05 25.83 -9.30
CA ALA A 158 -5.09 26.93 -9.42
C ALA A 158 -4.95 27.40 -10.87
N VAL A 159 -4.90 26.46 -11.84
CA VAL A 159 -4.89 26.78 -13.28
C VAL A 159 -6.16 27.55 -13.68
N ASP A 160 -7.33 27.15 -13.16
CA ASP A 160 -8.58 27.85 -13.45
C ASP A 160 -8.59 29.28 -12.93
N ASN A 161 -7.98 29.54 -11.78
CA ASN A 161 -7.92 30.84 -11.14
C ASN A 161 -6.91 31.82 -11.79
N LEU A 162 -6.01 31.36 -12.67
CA LEU A 162 -5.06 32.22 -13.36
C LEU A 162 -5.81 33.21 -14.28
N GLN A 163 -5.38 34.46 -14.28
CA GLN A 163 -5.91 35.50 -15.15
C GLN A 163 -4.75 36.28 -15.78
N ALA A 164 -4.79 36.49 -17.08
CA ALA A 164 -3.82 37.38 -17.72
C ALA A 164 -4.01 38.82 -17.23
N GLY A 165 -2.90 39.52 -16.99
CA GLY A 165 -2.91 40.85 -16.39
C GLY A 165 -3.05 40.89 -14.86
N GLN A 166 -2.99 39.74 -14.19
CA GLN A 166 -3.02 39.64 -12.72
C GLN A 166 -1.69 40.07 -12.07
N LEU A 167 -0.59 39.96 -12.81
CA LEU A 167 0.74 40.43 -12.44
C LEU A 167 1.09 41.67 -13.25
N GLU A 168 2.06 42.45 -12.77
CA GLU A 168 2.59 43.61 -13.55
C GLU A 168 3.03 43.15 -14.93
N ASP A 169 2.77 43.98 -15.93
CA ASP A 169 3.02 43.63 -17.33
C ASP A 169 4.52 43.55 -17.62
N GLY A 170 4.92 42.45 -18.24
CA GLY A 170 6.30 42.14 -18.54
C GLY A 170 6.46 40.62 -18.85
N THR A 171 7.66 40.24 -19.25
CA THR A 171 7.93 38.84 -19.65
C THR A 171 9.29 38.39 -19.12
N ALA A 172 9.38 38.19 -17.81
CA ALA A 172 10.61 37.82 -17.10
C ALA A 172 10.85 36.28 -17.19
N ILE A 173 11.05 35.75 -18.40
CA ILE A 173 11.24 34.30 -18.65
C ILE A 173 12.43 33.74 -17.86
N GLY A 174 13.53 34.47 -17.76
CA GLY A 174 14.70 34.03 -17.01
C GLY A 174 14.42 33.82 -15.53
N THR A 175 13.66 34.71 -14.89
CA THR A 175 13.23 34.57 -13.49
C THR A 175 12.26 33.39 -13.33
N ALA A 176 11.36 33.22 -14.30
CA ALA A 176 10.42 32.09 -14.29
C ALA A 176 11.13 30.72 -14.35
N ILE A 177 12.10 30.60 -15.24
CA ILE A 177 12.93 29.37 -15.37
C ILE A 177 13.75 29.15 -14.09
N ALA A 178 14.39 30.20 -13.56
CA ALA A 178 15.17 30.10 -12.32
C ALA A 178 14.29 29.65 -11.12
N THR A 179 13.08 30.22 -11.02
CA THR A 179 12.12 29.84 -9.98
C THR A 179 11.69 28.38 -10.12
N ALA A 180 11.35 27.94 -11.34
CA ALA A 180 10.98 26.55 -11.62
C ALA A 180 12.13 25.59 -11.33
N ALA A 181 13.35 25.89 -11.76
CA ALA A 181 14.53 25.09 -11.50
C ALA A 181 14.83 24.98 -9.99
N ASN A 182 14.68 26.08 -9.25
CA ASN A 182 14.86 26.07 -7.81
C ASN A 182 13.82 25.20 -7.08
N ARG A 183 12.58 25.17 -7.57
CA ARG A 183 11.53 24.28 -7.05
C ARG A 183 11.83 22.81 -7.32
N LEU A 184 12.37 22.48 -8.50
CA LEU A 184 12.79 21.13 -8.84
C LEU A 184 14.03 20.68 -8.03
N ARG A 185 14.99 21.58 -7.83
CA ARG A 185 16.21 21.30 -7.04
C ARG A 185 15.90 20.96 -5.58
N ASN A 186 14.93 21.64 -5.00
CA ASN A 186 14.51 21.48 -3.60
C ASN A 186 13.32 20.52 -3.46
N ALA A 187 13.03 19.74 -4.49
CA ALA A 187 11.98 18.73 -4.42
C ALA A 187 12.36 17.61 -3.45
N PRO A 188 11.46 17.15 -2.57
CA PRO A 188 11.70 16.06 -1.64
C PRO A 188 11.77 14.70 -2.35
#